data_c92138c0a96db66de490d189efa8edb4
#
_entry.id   c92138c0a96db66de490d189efa8edb4
#
_cell.length_a   1.000
_cell.length_b   1.000
_cell.length_c   1.000
_cell.angle_alpha   90.00
_cell.angle_beta   90.00
_cell.angle_gamma   90.00
#
_symmetry.space_group_name_H-M   'P 1'
#
loop_
_entity.id
_entity.type
_entity.pdbx_description
1 polymer ?
#
loop_
_entity_poly.entity_id
_entity_poly.type
_entity_poly.pdbx_seq_one_letter_code
_entity_poly.pdbx_strand_id
1 'polypeptide(L)'
;MPSIIPMNAIPVPRRKTAFPLALAAILGMLLATVTLSLCAQSNAPSDDEVIRRIDAAVHIRTSNISSYSVQELYSIFRNGEAAPSAQVTVKTVYTREAGKEYTPVAQSGSALLRNVIIDKVLANEKEMARAANRESVALTSANYEMHPEPGMVTINGRQCILVDLKAKRKISYLFNGKAWFDSTDFTLVHIEGSPAASPSFFAGSTGGRRDSIKIDGFSMAQRAELKSHSFLFGNTVLSIDYSNYQIQLSDTP
;
A
#
# COMPACT_ATOMS: atom_id res chain seq x y z
N MET A 1 -68.80 -18.92 -50.95
CA MET A 1 -69.35 -18.59 -52.26
C MET A 1 -68.53 -17.53 -52.89
N PRO A 2 -68.37 -17.62 -54.18
CA PRO A 2 -67.10 -17.51 -54.92
C PRO A 2 -67.07 -16.24 -55.77
N SER A 3 -65.90 -15.94 -56.34
CA SER A 3 -65.69 -15.47 -57.71
C SER A 3 -64.22 -15.04 -57.85
N ILE A 4 -63.31 -15.72 -58.46
CA ILE A 4 -62.99 -16.15 -59.80
C ILE A 4 -62.74 -14.95 -60.74
N ILE A 5 -61.42 -14.76 -61.08
CA ILE A 5 -60.71 -14.60 -62.38
C ILE A 5 -60.98 -13.31 -63.18
N PRO A 6 -60.04 -12.82 -64.09
CA PRO A 6 -58.85 -13.44 -64.70
C PRO A 6 -57.60 -12.52 -64.89
N MET A 7 -56.51 -13.11 -64.98
CA MET A 7 -55.41 -13.17 -65.93
C MET A 7 -55.53 -12.27 -67.18
N ASN A 8 -54.50 -11.46 -67.43
CA ASN A 8 -54.06 -11.14 -68.77
C ASN A 8 -52.54 -10.98 -68.86
N ALA A 9 -52.04 -11.53 -69.92
CA ALA A 9 -50.66 -11.82 -70.20
C ALA A 9 -50.04 -10.84 -71.21
N ILE A 10 -48.73 -10.59 -71.00
CA ILE A 10 -47.65 -10.41 -71.99
C ILE A 10 -47.71 -9.16 -72.93
N PRO A 11 -46.59 -8.42 -73.25
CA PRO A 11 -45.43 -9.02 -73.94
C PRO A 11 -44.02 -8.51 -73.51
N VAL A 12 -43.04 -9.35 -73.79
CA VAL A 12 -41.59 -9.08 -73.86
C VAL A 12 -41.26 -8.34 -75.15
N PRO A 13 -40.29 -7.43 -75.13
CA PRO A 13 -39.33 -7.40 -76.24
C PRO A 13 -37.89 -7.51 -75.82
N ARG A 14 -37.19 -8.11 -76.70
CA ARG A 14 -35.77 -8.50 -76.73
C ARG A 14 -34.81 -7.34 -77.04
N ARG A 15 -33.59 -7.53 -76.53
CA ARG A 15 -32.25 -7.15 -77.04
C ARG A 15 -31.77 -5.71 -76.93
N LYS A 16 -30.61 -5.55 -76.21
CA LYS A 16 -29.30 -5.43 -76.91
C LYS A 16 -28.15 -5.55 -75.92
N THR A 17 -27.22 -6.44 -76.28
CA THR A 17 -25.88 -6.62 -75.73
C THR A 17 -25.03 -5.35 -75.81
N ALA A 18 -24.39 -4.98 -74.72
CA ALA A 18 -23.14 -4.25 -74.69
C ALA A 18 -22.37 -4.60 -73.44
N PHE A 19 -21.43 -5.49 -73.51
CA PHE A 19 -20.20 -5.56 -72.77
C PHE A 19 -19.20 -4.60 -73.42
N PRO A 20 -18.12 -4.11 -72.80
CA PRO A 20 -17.51 -4.33 -71.47
C PRO A 20 -17.04 -2.97 -70.84
N LEU A 21 -16.24 -3.06 -69.79
CA LEU A 21 -15.46 -2.00 -69.09
C LEU A 21 -16.01 -1.55 -67.72
N ALA A 22 -16.15 -2.51 -66.84
CA ALA A 22 -16.27 -2.17 -65.39
C ALA A 22 -15.67 -3.26 -64.50
N LEU A 23 -14.59 -3.93 -64.95
CA LEU A 23 -13.93 -4.97 -64.16
C LEU A 23 -12.51 -4.60 -63.67
N ALA A 24 -12.17 -3.31 -63.67
CA ALA A 24 -10.84 -2.84 -63.25
C ALA A 24 -10.87 -1.91 -61.99
N ALA A 25 -12.06 -1.58 -61.47
CA ALA A 25 -12.14 -0.66 -60.30
C ALA A 25 -12.42 -1.32 -58.95
N ILE A 26 -12.59 -2.66 -58.91
CA ILE A 26 -12.92 -3.37 -57.64
C ILE A 26 -11.68 -4.04 -57.02
N LEU A 27 -10.54 -4.13 -57.71
CA LEU A 27 -9.33 -4.77 -57.23
C LEU A 27 -8.35 -3.80 -56.53
N GLY A 28 -8.65 -2.49 -56.49
CA GLY A 28 -7.82 -1.46 -55.90
C GLY A 28 -8.22 -1.05 -54.48
N MET A 29 -9.34 -1.53 -53.91
CA MET A 29 -9.86 -1.06 -52.66
C MET A 29 -9.80 -2.12 -51.52
N LEU A 30 -9.08 -3.19 -51.77
CA LEU A 30 -8.97 -4.30 -50.80
C LEU A 30 -7.58 -4.43 -50.17
N LEU A 31 -6.70 -3.42 -50.31
CA LEU A 31 -5.32 -3.50 -49.76
C LEU A 31 -4.96 -2.33 -48.86
N ALA A 32 -5.91 -1.68 -48.24
CA ALA A 32 -5.64 -0.56 -47.28
C ALA A 32 -6.34 -0.74 -45.92
N THR A 33 -6.68 -1.96 -45.52
CA THR A 33 -6.89 -2.25 -44.10
C THR A 33 -5.59 -2.78 -43.50
N VAL A 34 -4.53 -1.95 -43.53
CA VAL A 34 -3.46 -2.08 -42.54
C VAL A 34 -4.13 -1.82 -41.21
N THR A 35 -4.50 -2.89 -40.54
CA THR A 35 -4.83 -2.86 -39.12
C THR A 35 -3.66 -2.22 -38.40
N LEU A 36 -3.78 -0.94 -38.06
CA LEU A 36 -3.07 -0.38 -36.92
C LEU A 36 -3.57 -1.20 -35.71
N SER A 37 -2.97 -2.34 -35.46
CA SER A 37 -2.91 -2.91 -34.13
C SER A 37 -2.09 -1.90 -33.34
N LEU A 38 -2.76 -0.86 -32.79
CA LEU A 38 -2.26 -0.18 -31.63
C LEU A 38 -2.12 -1.29 -30.57
N CYS A 39 -0.91 -1.81 -30.47
CA CYS A 39 -0.51 -2.43 -29.22
C CYS A 39 -0.73 -1.32 -28.18
N ALA A 40 -1.85 -1.39 -27.46
CA ALA A 40 -1.96 -0.75 -26.18
C ALA A 40 -0.87 -1.38 -25.34
N GLN A 41 0.35 -0.84 -25.42
CA GLN A 41 1.37 -1.11 -24.44
C GLN A 41 0.70 -0.73 -23.14
N SER A 42 0.43 -1.73 -22.31
CA SER A 42 0.03 -1.49 -20.94
C SER A 42 1.14 -0.61 -20.35
N ASN A 43 0.83 0.67 -20.16
CA ASN A 43 1.73 1.63 -19.53
C ASN A 43 1.83 1.34 -18.01
N ALA A 44 2.00 0.07 -17.64
CA ALA A 44 2.39 -0.27 -16.29
C ALA A 44 3.77 0.35 -16.06
N PRO A 45 3.94 1.10 -14.97
CA PRO A 45 5.23 1.69 -14.65
C PRO A 45 6.28 0.57 -14.51
N SER A 46 7.52 0.84 -14.94
CA SER A 46 8.63 -0.07 -14.71
C SER A 46 8.93 -0.17 -13.21
N ASP A 47 9.63 -1.24 -12.81
CA ASP A 47 10.04 -1.43 -11.40
C ASP A 47 10.81 -0.23 -10.87
N ASP A 48 11.74 0.31 -11.63
CA ASP A 48 12.51 1.51 -11.25
C ASP A 48 11.60 2.74 -11.06
N GLU A 49 10.57 2.89 -11.91
CA GLU A 49 9.61 3.98 -11.78
C GLU A 49 8.73 3.81 -10.55
N VAL A 50 8.29 2.59 -10.23
CA VAL A 50 7.56 2.27 -8.99
C VAL A 50 8.39 2.64 -7.78
N ILE A 51 9.64 2.18 -7.72
CA ILE A 51 10.57 2.44 -6.62
C ILE A 51 10.80 3.95 -6.46
N ARG A 52 11.08 4.65 -7.55
CA ARG A 52 11.28 6.11 -7.55
C ARG A 52 10.05 6.86 -7.00
N ARG A 53 8.83 6.43 -7.35
CA ARG A 53 7.60 7.05 -6.86
C ARG A 53 7.33 6.75 -5.39
N ILE A 54 7.67 5.55 -4.92
CA ILE A 54 7.63 5.20 -3.48
C ILE A 54 8.57 6.12 -2.70
N ASP A 55 9.83 6.25 -3.15
CA ASP A 55 10.81 7.13 -2.51
C ASP A 55 10.31 8.58 -2.47
N ALA A 56 9.73 9.08 -3.56
CA ALA A 56 9.15 10.41 -3.63
C ALA A 56 7.97 10.58 -2.66
N ALA A 57 7.07 9.59 -2.54
CA ALA A 57 5.94 9.65 -1.61
C ALA A 57 6.39 9.70 -0.14
N VAL A 58 7.43 8.92 0.22
CA VAL A 58 8.04 8.96 1.55
C VAL A 58 8.68 10.32 1.80
N HIS A 59 9.40 10.88 0.83
CA HIS A 59 10.02 12.19 0.94
C HIS A 59 8.97 13.30 1.09
N ILE A 60 7.92 13.31 0.27
CA ILE A 60 6.80 14.27 0.35
C ILE A 60 6.17 14.25 1.74
N ARG A 61 5.89 13.07 2.29
CA ARG A 61 5.36 12.95 3.66
C ARG A 61 6.31 13.55 4.68
N THR A 62 7.59 13.24 4.60
CA THR A 62 8.59 13.68 5.57
C THR A 62 8.85 15.19 5.49
N SER A 63 8.82 15.77 4.28
CA SER A 63 9.06 17.19 4.07
C SER A 63 7.84 18.08 4.36
N ASN A 64 6.61 17.56 4.16
CA ASN A 64 5.39 18.36 4.31
C ASN A 64 4.80 18.31 5.73
N ILE A 65 4.98 17.23 6.48
CA ILE A 65 4.49 17.16 7.86
C ILE A 65 5.52 17.83 8.78
N SER A 66 5.16 18.98 9.36
CA SER A 66 5.98 19.65 10.38
C SER A 66 5.77 19.04 11.75
N SER A 67 4.51 18.73 12.11
CA SER A 67 4.17 18.06 13.36
C SER A 67 2.86 17.29 13.26
N TYR A 68 2.63 16.38 14.18
CA TYR A 68 1.31 15.79 14.42
C TYR A 68 1.14 15.39 15.87
N SER A 69 -0.12 15.32 16.32
CA SER A 69 -0.48 14.61 17.54
C SER A 69 -1.40 13.43 17.22
N VAL A 70 -1.33 12.37 18.04
CA VAL A 70 -2.13 11.15 17.91
C VAL A 70 -2.32 10.53 19.29
N GLN A 71 -3.42 9.85 19.49
CA GLN A 71 -3.63 8.97 20.63
C GLN A 71 -3.33 7.53 20.21
N GLU A 72 -2.46 6.87 20.96
CA GLU A 72 -2.03 5.48 20.71
C GLU A 72 -2.46 4.62 21.89
N LEU A 73 -3.18 3.50 21.60
CA LEU A 73 -3.56 2.49 22.57
C LEU A 73 -2.70 1.24 22.36
N TYR A 74 -1.80 0.98 23.26
CA TYR A 74 -0.98 -0.22 23.33
C TYR A 74 -1.68 -1.29 24.15
N SER A 75 -1.89 -2.48 23.59
CA SER A 75 -2.55 -3.62 24.24
C SER A 75 -1.70 -4.89 24.08
N ILE A 76 -1.40 -5.54 25.19
CA ILE A 76 -0.66 -6.80 25.19
C ILE A 76 -1.62 -7.96 25.48
N PHE A 77 -1.69 -8.90 24.54
CA PHE A 77 -2.43 -10.15 24.68
C PHE A 77 -1.45 -11.32 24.80
N ARG A 78 -1.78 -12.29 25.62
CA ARG A 78 -0.95 -13.49 25.86
C ARG A 78 -1.72 -14.76 25.56
N ASN A 79 -1.02 -15.71 24.97
CA ASN A 79 -1.51 -17.10 24.80
C ASN A 79 -2.92 -17.22 24.17
N GLY A 80 -3.31 -16.23 23.33
CA GLY A 80 -4.62 -16.21 22.67
C GLY A 80 -5.78 -15.71 23.55
N GLU A 81 -5.50 -15.11 24.71
CA GLU A 81 -6.52 -14.49 25.55
C GLU A 81 -7.28 -13.38 24.81
N ALA A 82 -8.60 -13.33 25.01
CA ALA A 82 -9.45 -12.30 24.41
C ALA A 82 -9.31 -10.93 25.08
N ALA A 83 -9.00 -10.91 26.38
CA ALA A 83 -8.77 -9.69 27.14
C ALA A 83 -7.27 -9.35 27.19
N PRO A 84 -6.90 -8.07 27.10
CA PRO A 84 -5.50 -7.68 27.19
C PRO A 84 -4.96 -7.87 28.62
N SER A 85 -3.78 -8.48 28.71
CA SER A 85 -3.06 -8.66 29.99
C SER A 85 -2.45 -7.35 30.51
N ALA A 86 -2.21 -6.38 29.65
CA ALA A 86 -1.76 -5.03 29.97
C ALA A 86 -2.14 -4.05 28.88
N GLN A 87 -2.42 -2.79 29.25
CA GLN A 87 -2.70 -1.68 28.32
C GLN A 87 -2.06 -0.38 28.79
N VAL A 88 -1.69 0.44 27.82
CA VAL A 88 -1.29 1.84 28.01
C VAL A 88 -1.88 2.68 26.91
N THR A 89 -2.55 3.78 27.25
CA THR A 89 -2.92 4.83 26.32
C THR A 89 -1.94 5.97 26.47
N VAL A 90 -1.36 6.41 25.36
CA VAL A 90 -0.47 7.58 25.35
C VAL A 90 -0.98 8.63 24.37
N LYS A 91 -0.74 9.89 24.71
CA LYS A 91 -0.77 10.99 23.74
C LYS A 91 0.63 11.14 23.18
N THR A 92 0.76 10.97 21.88
CA THR A 92 2.02 11.14 21.15
C THR A 92 2.01 12.50 20.45
N VAL A 93 3.10 13.24 20.59
CA VAL A 93 3.37 14.46 19.82
C VAL A 93 4.67 14.23 19.04
N TYR A 94 4.60 14.42 17.75
CA TYR A 94 5.76 14.40 16.87
C TYR A 94 6.04 15.79 16.33
N THR A 95 7.30 16.18 16.35
CA THR A 95 7.79 17.32 15.58
C THR A 95 8.97 16.91 14.72
N ARG A 96 9.19 17.59 13.60
CA ARG A 96 10.29 17.29 12.70
C ARG A 96 11.65 17.44 13.38
N GLU A 97 11.79 18.39 14.28
CA GLU A 97 13.04 18.70 14.97
C GLU A 97 13.31 17.71 16.12
N ALA A 98 12.33 17.52 17.00
CA ALA A 98 12.53 16.77 18.26
C ALA A 98 12.21 15.27 18.12
N GLY A 99 11.46 14.86 17.06
CA GLY A 99 10.96 13.49 16.94
C GLY A 99 9.68 13.27 17.76
N LYS A 100 9.50 12.08 18.34
CA LYS A 100 8.30 11.71 19.12
C LYS A 100 8.49 11.94 20.62
N GLU A 101 7.46 12.50 21.26
CA GLU A 101 7.30 12.57 22.70
C GLU A 101 5.98 11.90 23.12
N TYR A 102 6.03 11.16 24.23
CA TYR A 102 4.92 10.37 24.74
C TYR A 102 4.47 10.84 26.12
N THR A 103 3.17 11.06 26.29
CA THR A 103 2.56 11.37 27.58
C THR A 103 1.55 10.28 27.92
N PRO A 104 1.78 9.45 28.94
CA PRO A 104 0.79 8.45 29.38
C PRO A 104 -0.51 9.13 29.83
N VAL A 105 -1.65 8.62 29.33
CA VAL A 105 -3.00 9.10 29.64
C VAL A 105 -3.73 8.13 30.57
N ALA A 106 -3.61 6.84 30.29
CA ALA A 106 -4.22 5.77 31.08
C ALA A 106 -3.39 4.49 31.01
N GLN A 107 -3.48 3.65 32.03
CA GLN A 107 -2.83 2.37 32.05
C GLN A 107 -3.58 1.37 32.92
N SER A 108 -3.52 0.09 32.53
CA SER A 108 -4.17 -1.01 33.24
C SER A 108 -3.40 -2.31 33.08
N GLY A 109 -3.79 -3.33 33.87
CA GLY A 109 -3.21 -4.68 33.81
C GLY A 109 -1.78 -4.77 34.39
N SER A 110 -1.00 -5.73 33.93
CA SER A 110 0.30 -6.10 34.48
C SER A 110 1.35 -4.99 34.32
N ALA A 111 1.86 -4.46 35.44
CA ALA A 111 2.95 -3.48 35.46
C ALA A 111 4.24 -4.06 34.84
N LEU A 112 4.53 -5.34 35.11
CA LEU A 112 5.70 -6.01 34.56
C LEU A 112 5.68 -6.01 33.01
N LEU A 113 4.54 -6.38 32.39
CA LEU A 113 4.42 -6.38 30.92
C LEU A 113 4.52 -4.97 30.34
N ARG A 114 3.95 -3.96 31.00
CA ARG A 114 4.08 -2.57 30.57
C ARG A 114 5.56 -2.18 30.53
N ASN A 115 6.28 -2.33 31.65
CA ASN A 115 7.67 -1.90 31.75
C ASN A 115 8.63 -2.71 30.86
N VAL A 116 8.39 -4.00 30.68
CA VAL A 116 9.29 -4.85 29.88
C VAL A 116 9.03 -4.75 28.37
N ILE A 117 7.79 -4.50 27.95
CA ILE A 117 7.40 -4.50 26.54
C ILE A 117 7.07 -3.08 26.07
N ILE A 118 6.02 -2.44 26.64
CA ILE A 118 5.51 -1.17 26.11
C ILE A 118 6.54 -0.05 26.26
N ASP A 119 7.13 0.10 27.43
CA ASP A 119 8.11 1.18 27.67
C ASP A 119 9.33 1.05 26.76
N LYS A 120 9.76 -0.18 26.45
CA LYS A 120 10.86 -0.42 25.51
C LYS A 120 10.47 -0.14 24.06
N VAL A 121 9.23 -0.46 23.64
CA VAL A 121 8.73 -0.11 22.32
C VAL A 121 8.66 1.40 22.17
N LEU A 122 8.10 2.11 23.16
CA LEU A 122 8.03 3.59 23.17
C LEU A 122 9.42 4.24 23.12
N ALA A 123 10.36 3.75 23.93
CA ALA A 123 11.74 4.26 23.92
C ALA A 123 12.42 4.04 22.56
N ASN A 124 12.17 2.89 21.94
CA ASN A 124 12.69 2.53 20.66
C ASN A 124 12.13 3.40 19.52
N GLU A 125 10.81 3.57 19.48
CA GLU A 125 10.15 4.45 18.51
C GLU A 125 10.59 5.91 18.67
N LYS A 126 10.77 6.39 19.91
CA LYS A 126 11.30 7.71 20.20
C LYS A 126 12.70 7.89 19.59
N GLU A 127 13.59 6.91 19.78
CA GLU A 127 14.94 6.96 19.21
C GLU A 127 14.92 6.99 17.68
N MET A 128 14.08 6.17 17.05
CA MET A 128 13.97 6.11 15.58
C MET A 128 13.32 7.36 14.98
N ALA A 129 12.50 8.05 15.73
CA ALA A 129 11.86 9.30 15.28
C ALA A 129 12.79 10.51 15.30
N ARG A 130 13.95 10.44 15.97
CA ARG A 130 14.95 11.52 15.98
C ARG A 130 15.43 11.87 14.58
N ALA A 131 15.70 13.13 14.34
CA ALA A 131 16.16 13.62 13.04
C ALA A 131 17.39 12.86 12.52
N ALA A 132 18.35 12.53 13.37
CA ALA A 132 19.56 11.81 13.01
C ALA A 132 19.33 10.36 12.55
N ASN A 133 18.23 9.73 12.98
CA ASN A 133 17.96 8.31 12.69
C ASN A 133 16.89 8.12 11.61
N ARG A 134 16.05 9.11 11.36
CA ARG A 134 14.83 9.02 10.53
C ARG A 134 15.11 8.52 9.12
N GLU A 135 16.11 9.07 8.45
CA GLU A 135 16.47 8.64 7.10
C GLU A 135 16.99 7.21 7.07
N SER A 136 17.73 6.80 8.11
CA SER A 136 18.30 5.46 8.19
C SER A 136 17.28 4.35 8.40
N VAL A 137 16.04 4.67 8.78
CA VAL A 137 14.94 3.71 8.97
C VAL A 137 13.76 3.94 8.03
N ALA A 138 13.85 4.94 7.15
CA ALA A 138 12.82 5.25 6.18
C ALA A 138 12.57 4.09 5.22
N LEU A 139 11.31 3.90 4.82
CA LEU A 139 10.91 2.88 3.85
C LEU A 139 11.22 3.35 2.42
N THR A 140 12.50 3.38 2.08
CA THR A 140 13.03 3.85 0.79
C THR A 140 14.03 2.88 0.21
N SER A 141 14.33 3.02 -1.08
CA SER A 141 15.35 2.25 -1.77
C SER A 141 16.76 2.42 -1.18
N ALA A 142 17.01 3.50 -0.43
CA ALA A 142 18.26 3.66 0.31
C ALA A 142 18.48 2.59 1.39
N ASN A 143 17.39 2.12 2.01
CA ASN A 143 17.43 1.15 3.12
C ASN A 143 16.99 -0.26 2.72
N TYR A 144 16.33 -0.43 1.56
CA TYR A 144 15.75 -1.71 1.12
C TYR A 144 16.12 -2.04 -0.32
N GLU A 145 16.37 -3.33 -0.59
CA GLU A 145 16.17 -3.91 -1.90
C GLU A 145 14.67 -4.08 -2.07
N MET A 146 14.11 -3.47 -3.11
CA MET A 146 12.67 -3.45 -3.40
C MET A 146 12.40 -4.17 -4.71
N HIS A 147 11.48 -5.13 -4.70
CA HIS A 147 11.10 -5.90 -5.88
C HIS A 147 9.57 -5.80 -6.05
N PRO A 148 9.09 -4.91 -6.94
CA PRO A 148 7.68 -4.84 -7.28
C PRO A 148 7.20 -6.15 -7.91
N GLU A 149 6.08 -6.68 -7.43
CA GLU A 149 5.44 -7.86 -7.98
C GLU A 149 4.48 -7.47 -9.12
N PRO A 150 4.38 -8.31 -10.17
CA PRO A 150 3.48 -8.03 -11.27
C PRO A 150 2.01 -8.11 -10.83
N GLY A 151 1.19 -7.21 -11.36
CA GLY A 151 -0.24 -7.15 -11.07
C GLY A 151 -0.61 -6.21 -9.93
N MET A 152 -1.90 -6.11 -9.65
CA MET A 152 -2.45 -5.28 -8.59
C MET A 152 -3.30 -6.10 -7.64
N VAL A 153 -3.28 -5.76 -6.37
CA VAL A 153 -4.04 -6.40 -5.29
C VAL A 153 -4.91 -5.35 -4.60
N THR A 154 -6.15 -5.70 -4.27
CA THR A 154 -7.03 -4.80 -3.52
C THR A 154 -6.84 -5.02 -2.02
N ILE A 155 -6.41 -4.00 -1.30
CA ILE A 155 -6.27 -3.97 0.16
C ILE A 155 -7.11 -2.80 0.70
N ASN A 156 -8.01 -3.09 1.61
CA ASN A 156 -8.90 -2.08 2.24
C ASN A 156 -9.61 -1.19 1.20
N GLY A 157 -10.07 -1.78 0.08
CA GLY A 157 -10.74 -1.08 -1.01
C GLY A 157 -9.83 -0.25 -1.93
N ARG A 158 -8.51 -0.31 -1.77
CA ARG A 158 -7.51 0.41 -2.56
C ARG A 158 -6.77 -0.55 -3.49
N GLN A 159 -6.57 -0.17 -4.75
CA GLN A 159 -5.70 -0.89 -5.68
C GLN A 159 -4.24 -0.64 -5.29
N CYS A 160 -3.51 -1.70 -5.04
CA CYS A 160 -2.15 -1.63 -4.51
C CYS A 160 -1.16 -2.40 -5.39
N ILE A 161 0.05 -1.87 -5.46
CA ILE A 161 1.23 -2.57 -5.95
C ILE A 161 1.86 -3.29 -4.77
N LEU A 162 2.10 -4.59 -4.90
CA LEU A 162 2.83 -5.38 -3.93
C LEU A 162 4.33 -5.24 -4.21
N VAL A 163 5.11 -5.01 -3.17
CA VAL A 163 6.57 -4.91 -3.23
C VAL A 163 7.19 -5.82 -2.18
N ASP A 164 8.03 -6.74 -2.60
CA ASP A 164 8.88 -7.49 -1.69
C ASP A 164 10.03 -6.62 -1.19
N LEU A 165 10.25 -6.64 0.13
CA LEU A 165 11.22 -5.82 0.83
C LEU A 165 12.29 -6.69 1.47
N LYS A 166 13.56 -6.38 1.17
CA LYS A 166 14.69 -6.95 1.88
C LYS A 166 15.57 -5.83 2.43
N ALA A 167 15.73 -5.81 3.75
CA ALA A 167 16.56 -4.82 4.40
C ALA A 167 18.02 -4.93 3.99
N LYS A 168 18.64 -3.82 3.61
CA LYS A 168 20.08 -3.75 3.25
C LYS A 168 21.02 -3.88 4.45
N ARG A 169 20.46 -3.74 5.68
CA ARG A 169 21.22 -3.82 6.93
C ARG A 169 20.49 -4.69 7.95
N LYS A 170 21.21 -5.49 8.71
CA LYS A 170 20.69 -6.33 9.79
C LYS A 170 20.52 -5.53 11.09
N ILE A 171 19.50 -4.70 11.16
CA ILE A 171 19.14 -3.94 12.36
C ILE A 171 17.66 -4.15 12.66
N SER A 172 17.28 -4.06 13.93
CA SER A 172 15.92 -4.37 14.40
C SER A 172 14.83 -3.38 13.96
N TYR A 173 15.23 -2.26 13.39
CA TYR A 173 14.32 -1.22 12.89
C TYR A 173 14.00 -1.33 11.40
N LEU A 174 14.75 -2.12 10.66
CA LEU A 174 14.44 -2.48 9.29
C LEU A 174 13.68 -3.82 9.27
N PHE A 175 13.03 -4.08 8.16
CA PHE A 175 12.04 -5.13 8.04
C PHE A 175 12.29 -5.96 6.78
N ASN A 176 12.11 -7.28 6.85
CA ASN A 176 12.06 -8.14 5.67
C ASN A 176 10.64 -8.64 5.52
N GLY A 177 10.03 -8.49 4.36
CA GLY A 177 8.65 -8.90 4.14
C GLY A 177 8.03 -8.24 2.92
N LYS A 178 6.75 -7.89 3.03
CA LYS A 178 5.93 -7.38 1.93
C LYS A 178 5.30 -6.06 2.31
N ALA A 179 5.23 -5.15 1.34
CA ALA A 179 4.53 -3.88 1.48
C ALA A 179 3.59 -3.64 0.31
N TRP A 180 2.44 -3.07 0.58
CA TRP A 180 1.42 -2.71 -0.40
C TRP A 180 1.33 -1.20 -0.47
N PHE A 181 1.62 -0.67 -1.65
CA PHE A 181 1.58 0.75 -1.94
C PHE A 181 0.38 1.06 -2.83
N ASP A 182 -0.34 2.12 -2.55
CA ASP A 182 -1.44 2.60 -3.41
C ASP A 182 -0.94 2.86 -4.83
N SER A 183 -1.61 2.32 -5.83
CA SER A 183 -1.20 2.44 -7.23
C SER A 183 -1.32 3.84 -7.79
N THR A 184 -2.01 4.75 -7.10
CA THR A 184 -2.26 6.12 -7.56
C THR A 184 -1.18 7.09 -7.07
N ASP A 185 -0.86 7.04 -5.77
CA ASP A 185 0.04 8.00 -5.14
C ASP A 185 1.24 7.36 -4.42
N PHE A 186 1.39 6.03 -4.53
CA PHE A 186 2.52 5.25 -4.00
C PHE A 186 2.73 5.37 -2.48
N THR A 187 1.68 5.78 -1.76
CA THR A 187 1.70 5.80 -0.30
C THR A 187 1.48 4.42 0.28
N LEU A 188 2.11 4.12 1.41
CA LEU A 188 1.97 2.83 2.10
C LEU A 188 0.54 2.61 2.56
N VAL A 189 -0.03 1.44 2.25
CA VAL A 189 -1.35 0.97 2.68
C VAL A 189 -1.22 -0.10 3.76
N HIS A 190 -0.34 -1.08 3.52
CA HIS A 190 -0.12 -2.21 4.43
C HIS A 190 1.34 -2.65 4.35
N ILE A 191 1.87 -3.17 5.45
CA ILE A 191 3.18 -3.82 5.48
C ILE A 191 3.14 -4.97 6.47
N GLU A 192 3.75 -6.10 6.11
CA GLU A 192 3.91 -7.26 6.99
C GLU A 192 5.25 -7.95 6.78
N GLY A 193 5.75 -8.64 7.81
CA GLY A 193 7.01 -9.39 7.77
C GLY A 193 7.69 -9.49 9.13
N SER A 194 9.00 -9.51 9.12
CA SER A 194 9.82 -9.69 10.34
C SER A 194 10.94 -8.65 10.41
N PRO A 195 11.34 -8.20 11.59
CA PRO A 195 12.53 -7.36 11.76
C PRO A 195 13.77 -8.01 11.13
N ALA A 196 14.63 -7.22 10.52
CA ALA A 196 15.88 -7.70 9.91
C ALA A 196 16.89 -8.22 10.94
N ALA A 197 16.73 -7.84 12.20
CA ALA A 197 17.38 -8.43 13.36
C ALA A 197 16.39 -8.48 14.53
N SER A 198 16.49 -9.51 15.39
CA SER A 198 15.59 -9.63 16.55
C SER A 198 15.76 -8.44 17.48
N PRO A 199 14.67 -7.73 17.86
CA PRO A 199 14.73 -6.71 18.89
C PRO A 199 15.15 -7.33 20.23
N SER A 200 15.99 -6.64 21.00
CA SER A 200 16.53 -7.15 22.27
C SER A 200 15.47 -7.41 23.35
N PHE A 201 14.29 -6.79 23.23
CA PHE A 201 13.17 -6.95 24.16
C PHE A 201 12.15 -8.03 23.72
N PHE A 202 12.28 -8.58 22.49
CA PHE A 202 11.56 -9.75 22.03
C PHE A 202 12.56 -10.88 21.79
N ALA A 203 12.69 -11.77 22.77
CA ALA A 203 13.44 -12.99 22.56
C ALA A 203 12.59 -14.00 21.78
N GLY A 204 13.09 -14.51 20.66
CA GLY A 204 12.41 -15.52 19.85
C GLY A 204 11.98 -15.00 18.45
N SER A 205 11.07 -15.74 17.81
CA SER A 205 10.55 -15.35 16.50
C SER A 205 9.60 -14.16 16.64
N THR A 206 9.82 -13.13 15.81
CA THR A 206 8.99 -11.92 15.81
C THR A 206 8.48 -11.67 14.41
N GLY A 207 7.19 -11.44 14.28
CA GLY A 207 6.54 -10.99 13.06
C GLY A 207 5.68 -9.78 13.36
N GLY A 208 5.42 -8.95 12.36
CA GLY A 208 4.57 -7.79 12.54
C GLY A 208 3.83 -7.40 11.28
N ARG A 209 2.79 -6.62 11.47
CA ARG A 209 2.03 -5.99 10.39
C ARG A 209 1.61 -4.60 10.81
N ARG A 210 1.41 -3.72 9.85
CA ARG A 210 0.86 -2.38 10.06
C ARG A 210 -0.05 -2.00 8.92
N ASP A 211 -1.26 -1.58 9.26
CA ASP A 211 -2.22 -0.95 8.37
C ASP A 211 -2.09 0.56 8.45
N SER A 212 -2.30 1.23 7.33
CA SER A 212 -2.23 2.68 7.21
C SER A 212 -3.53 3.25 6.66
N ILE A 213 -3.88 4.44 7.11
CA ILE A 213 -5.03 5.23 6.65
C ILE A 213 -4.54 6.57 6.10
N LYS A 214 -5.26 7.13 5.12
CA LYS A 214 -5.01 8.50 4.65
C LYS A 214 -5.69 9.53 5.56
N ILE A 215 -4.89 10.48 6.04
CA ILE A 215 -5.35 11.66 6.79
C ILE A 215 -4.70 12.87 6.15
N ASP A 216 -5.50 13.83 5.69
CA ASP A 216 -5.05 15.04 4.97
C ASP A 216 -4.12 14.72 3.79
N GLY A 217 -4.39 13.60 3.08
CA GLY A 217 -3.61 13.12 1.94
C GLY A 217 -2.36 12.32 2.29
N PHE A 218 -1.97 12.21 3.56
CA PHE A 218 -0.78 11.48 4.00
C PHE A 218 -1.12 10.11 4.59
N SER A 219 -0.27 9.11 4.30
CA SER A 219 -0.38 7.79 4.92
C SER A 219 0.09 7.84 6.36
N MET A 220 -0.83 7.60 7.29
CA MET A 220 -0.60 7.55 8.74
C MET A 220 -0.90 6.14 9.26
N ALA A 221 -0.27 5.72 10.35
CA ALA A 221 -0.56 4.43 10.96
C ALA A 221 -2.01 4.39 11.47
N GLN A 222 -2.73 3.30 11.22
CA GLN A 222 -4.06 3.04 11.75
C GLN A 222 -4.03 1.97 12.84
N ARG A 223 -3.32 0.88 12.57
CA ARG A 223 -3.14 -0.24 13.47
C ARG A 223 -1.81 -0.92 13.20
N ALA A 224 -1.13 -1.34 14.24
CA ALA A 224 0.04 -2.19 14.15
C ALA A 224 -0.10 -3.40 15.08
N GLU A 225 0.43 -4.54 14.68
CA GLU A 225 0.53 -5.73 15.51
C GLU A 225 1.95 -6.29 15.42
N LEU A 226 2.50 -6.65 16.57
CA LEU A 226 3.76 -7.38 16.72
C LEU A 226 3.48 -8.67 17.45
N LYS A 227 3.85 -9.80 16.84
CA LYS A 227 3.71 -11.13 17.42
C LYS A 227 5.09 -11.65 17.79
N SER A 228 5.24 -12.17 18.99
CA SER A 228 6.47 -12.82 19.40
C SER A 228 6.18 -14.08 20.19
N HIS A 229 7.14 -15.00 20.16
CA HIS A 229 7.15 -16.17 21.01
C HIS A 229 8.43 -16.15 21.84
N SER A 230 8.31 -16.18 23.16
CA SER A 230 9.47 -16.22 24.05
C SER A 230 9.28 -17.27 25.15
N PHE A 231 10.41 -17.75 25.68
CA PHE A 231 10.38 -18.73 26.78
C PHE A 231 9.70 -18.18 28.04
N LEU A 232 9.89 -16.89 28.35
CA LEU A 232 9.36 -16.26 29.57
C LEU A 232 7.90 -15.85 29.49
N PHE A 233 7.47 -15.37 28.30
CA PHE A 233 6.14 -14.75 28.14
C PHE A 233 5.20 -15.56 27.24
N GLY A 234 5.65 -16.68 26.66
CA GLY A 234 4.88 -17.47 25.72
C GLY A 234 4.56 -16.73 24.43
N ASN A 235 3.42 -17.02 23.84
CA ASN A 235 2.90 -16.28 22.67
C ASN A 235 2.36 -14.93 23.13
N THR A 236 2.94 -13.86 22.61
CA THR A 236 2.57 -12.48 22.95
C THR A 236 2.22 -11.72 21.67
N VAL A 237 1.10 -11.00 21.70
CA VAL A 237 0.69 -10.06 20.66
C VAL A 237 0.65 -8.68 21.29
N LEU A 238 1.43 -7.75 20.77
CA LEU A 238 1.29 -6.32 21.03
C LEU A 238 0.49 -5.71 19.89
N SER A 239 -0.69 -5.15 20.20
CA SER A 239 -1.49 -4.34 19.29
C SER A 239 -1.34 -2.88 19.63
N ILE A 240 -1.24 -2.02 18.60
CA ILE A 240 -1.23 -0.56 18.74
C ILE A 240 -2.33 -0.01 17.84
N ASP A 241 -3.32 0.63 18.42
CA ASP A 241 -4.39 1.30 17.70
C ASP A 241 -4.18 2.81 17.76
N TYR A 242 -4.24 3.49 16.60
CA TYR A 242 -3.98 4.92 16.45
C TYR A 242 -5.28 5.65 16.16
N SER A 243 -5.52 6.75 16.86
CA SER A 243 -6.74 7.57 16.74
C SER A 243 -6.48 9.04 17.00
N ASN A 244 -7.45 9.90 16.62
CA ASN A 244 -7.43 11.33 16.92
C ASN A 244 -6.20 12.06 16.38
N TYR A 245 -5.81 11.78 15.15
CA TYR A 245 -4.74 12.52 14.49
C TYR A 245 -5.08 13.98 14.30
N GLN A 246 -4.10 14.84 14.56
CA GLN A 246 -4.10 16.26 14.20
C GLN A 246 -2.75 16.52 13.53
N ILE A 247 -2.77 16.86 12.24
CA ILE A 247 -1.55 17.06 11.45
C ILE A 247 -1.37 18.57 11.22
N GLN A 248 -0.13 19.03 11.32
CA GLN A 248 0.28 20.35 10.89
C GLN A 248 1.27 20.22 9.74
N LEU A 249 1.03 20.96 8.68
CA LEU A 249 1.90 20.99 7.52
C LEU A 249 2.93 22.10 7.67
N SER A 250 4.00 21.98 6.91
CA SER A 250 4.99 23.07 6.81
C SER A 250 4.41 24.22 6.03
N ASP A 251 4.60 25.43 6.51
CA ASP A 251 4.16 26.68 5.87
C ASP A 251 5.01 27.06 4.64
N THR A 252 5.76 26.13 4.07
CA THR A 252 6.66 26.49 2.97
C THR A 252 6.37 25.71 1.73
N PRO A 253 6.26 26.40 0.59
CA PRO A 253 6.29 25.81 -0.72
C PRO A 253 7.68 25.20 -1.02
#